data_cb01e2d261a0fea5e0fbf198ab1b9fce
#
_entry.id   cb01e2d261a0fea5e0fbf198ab1b9fce
#
_cell.length_a   1.000
_cell.length_b   1.000
_cell.length_c   1.000
_cell.angle_alpha   90.00
_cell.angle_beta   90.00
_cell.angle_gamma   90.00
#
_symmetry.space_group_name_H-M   'P 1'
#
loop_
_entity.id
_entity.type
_entity.pdbx_description
1 polymer ?
#
loop_
_entity_poly.entity_id
_entity_poly.type
_entity_poly.pdbx_seq_one_letter_code
_entity_poly.pdbx_strand_id
1 'polypeptide(L)'
;MLNLNNKIAVVSGCGSIGRGFGNGRAISTLLARQGAKVFGTDINEEAGQNTANFIKEEGNDFTFHKVNMTNENDVKEFFKNIEKKHKKIDVLVNVVGQSEPGGPVEIDSPTWQK
;
A
#
# COMPACT_ATOMS: atom_id res chain seq x y z
N MET A 1 -20.22 1.91 -9.97
CA MET A 1 -18.89 2.48 -9.76
C MET A 1 -18.58 2.61 -8.29
N LEU A 2 -17.45 2.11 -7.88
CA LEU A 2 -17.06 2.22 -6.50
C LEU A 2 -16.78 3.65 -6.11
N ASN A 3 -17.13 3.97 -4.90
CA ASN A 3 -16.83 5.28 -4.36
C ASN A 3 -16.24 5.07 -2.98
N LEU A 4 -14.95 5.38 -2.86
CA LEU A 4 -14.25 5.18 -1.60
C LEU A 4 -13.90 6.48 -0.91
N ASN A 5 -14.67 7.51 -1.19
CA ASN A 5 -14.45 8.78 -0.52
C ASN A 5 -14.52 8.60 0.98
N ASN A 6 -13.61 9.24 1.69
CA ASN A 6 -13.52 9.17 3.14
C ASN A 6 -13.08 7.82 3.67
N LYS A 7 -12.63 6.93 2.80
CA LYS A 7 -12.08 5.66 3.25
C LYS A 7 -10.58 5.76 3.36
N ILE A 8 -10.03 5.09 4.35
CA ILE A 8 -8.60 5.06 4.58
C ILE A 8 -8.10 3.69 4.14
N ALA A 9 -7.17 3.70 3.21
CA ALA A 9 -6.62 2.46 2.68
C ALA A 9 -5.12 2.40 2.93
N VAL A 10 -4.64 1.23 3.29
CA VAL A 10 -3.22 0.99 3.49
C VAL A 10 -2.80 -0.12 2.53
N VAL A 11 -1.77 0.14 1.76
CA VAL A 11 -1.24 -0.86 0.83
C VAL A 11 0.22 -1.09 1.19
N SER A 12 0.53 -2.29 1.66
CA SER A 12 1.92 -2.61 1.92
C SER A 12 2.51 -3.24 0.67
N GLY A 13 3.75 -2.87 0.35
CA GLY A 13 4.32 -3.30 -0.91
C GLY A 13 3.81 -2.48 -2.07
N CYS A 14 3.72 -1.18 -1.89
CA CYS A 14 3.08 -0.30 -2.86
C CYS A 14 3.96 0.05 -4.05
N GLY A 15 5.26 -0.22 -3.96
CA GLY A 15 6.16 0.21 -5.00
C GLY A 15 6.19 -0.73 -6.18
N SER A 16 6.90 -0.28 -7.19
CA SER A 16 7.09 -1.08 -8.38
C SER A 16 8.58 -1.15 -8.63
N ILE A 17 9.09 -2.35 -8.69
CA ILE A 17 10.51 -2.56 -8.90
C ILE A 17 10.71 -3.05 -10.32
N GLY A 18 11.72 -2.50 -10.95
CA GLY A 18 11.98 -2.87 -12.31
C GLY A 18 11.04 -2.15 -13.24
N ARG A 19 10.65 -2.82 -14.26
CA ARG A 19 9.82 -2.19 -15.26
C ARG A 19 8.36 -2.51 -15.03
N GLY A 20 7.55 -1.61 -15.44
CA GLY A 20 6.13 -1.84 -15.46
C GLY A 20 5.47 -1.57 -14.14
N PHE A 21 4.24 -1.92 -14.09
CA PHE A 21 3.39 -1.73 -12.95
C PHE A 21 3.37 -2.97 -12.10
N GLY A 22 3.85 -2.88 -10.89
CA GLY A 22 3.68 -3.97 -9.95
C GLY A 22 2.27 -3.99 -9.38
N ASN A 23 1.94 -5.07 -8.74
CA ASN A 23 0.59 -5.20 -8.17
C ASN A 23 0.31 -4.13 -7.14
N GLY A 24 1.29 -3.82 -6.29
CA GLY A 24 1.07 -2.80 -5.27
C GLY A 24 0.78 -1.44 -5.87
N ARG A 25 1.50 -1.10 -6.92
CA ARG A 25 1.27 0.17 -7.58
C ARG A 25 -0.10 0.22 -8.24
N ALA A 26 -0.47 -0.88 -8.90
CA ALA A 26 -1.77 -0.93 -9.55
C ALA A 26 -2.91 -0.81 -8.56
N ILE A 27 -2.81 -1.54 -7.46
CA ILE A 27 -3.85 -1.51 -6.43
C ILE A 27 -3.94 -0.13 -5.81
N SER A 28 -2.79 0.46 -5.49
CA SER A 28 -2.77 1.79 -4.89
C SER A 28 -3.41 2.82 -5.83
N THR A 29 -3.09 2.70 -7.11
CA THR A 29 -3.63 3.62 -8.09
C THR A 29 -5.15 3.48 -8.20
N LEU A 30 -5.64 2.25 -8.23
CA LEU A 30 -7.07 2.03 -8.33
C LEU A 30 -7.80 2.58 -7.11
N LEU A 31 -7.28 2.30 -5.92
CA LEU A 31 -7.93 2.80 -4.72
C LEU A 31 -7.96 4.32 -4.69
N ALA A 32 -6.86 4.93 -5.08
CA ALA A 32 -6.81 6.39 -5.09
C ALA A 32 -7.78 6.97 -6.10
N ARG A 33 -7.92 6.33 -7.24
CA ARG A 33 -8.86 6.80 -8.26
C ARG A 33 -10.30 6.71 -7.79
N GLN A 34 -10.58 5.80 -6.88
CA GLN A 34 -11.93 5.67 -6.34
C GLN A 34 -12.18 6.63 -5.19
N GLY A 35 -11.21 7.45 -4.84
CA GLY A 35 -11.41 8.46 -3.84
C GLY A 35 -10.85 8.14 -2.47
N ALA A 36 -10.23 7.00 -2.30
CA ALA A 36 -9.67 6.65 -1.00
C ALA A 36 -8.45 7.49 -0.70
N LYS A 37 -8.21 7.72 0.57
CA LYS A 37 -6.95 8.28 1.02
C LYS A 37 -6.02 7.10 1.24
N VAL A 38 -4.99 6.99 0.41
CA VAL A 38 -4.15 5.81 0.38
C VAL A 38 -2.82 6.09 1.03
N PHE A 39 -2.42 5.19 1.91
CA PHE A 39 -1.11 5.20 2.52
C PHE A 39 -0.39 3.95 2.07
N GLY A 40 0.76 4.12 1.45
CA GLY A 40 1.49 2.98 0.94
C GLY A 40 2.81 2.81 1.65
N THR A 41 3.22 1.58 1.85
CA THR A 41 4.50 1.30 2.46
C THR A 41 5.34 0.43 1.54
N ASP A 42 6.63 0.60 1.63
CA ASP A 42 7.56 -0.24 0.91
C ASP A 42 8.92 -0.06 1.55
N ILE A 43 9.72 -1.09 1.53
CA ILE A 43 11.06 -0.98 2.05
C ILE A 43 11.97 -0.29 1.03
N ASN A 44 11.58 -0.35 -0.23
CA ASN A 44 12.32 0.30 -1.30
C ASN A 44 11.79 1.69 -1.49
N GLU A 45 12.57 2.66 -1.04
CA GLU A 45 12.11 4.05 -1.04
C GLU A 45 11.89 4.57 -2.44
N GLU A 46 12.77 4.24 -3.36
CA GLU A 46 12.64 4.72 -4.71
C GLU A 46 11.38 4.19 -5.38
N ALA A 47 11.14 2.90 -5.20
CA ALA A 47 9.95 2.29 -5.80
C ALA A 47 8.68 2.89 -5.23
N GLY A 48 8.66 3.10 -3.92
CA GLY A 48 7.48 3.68 -3.29
C GLY A 48 7.25 5.12 -3.72
N GLN A 49 8.34 5.88 -3.82
CA GLN A 49 8.21 7.26 -4.21
C GLN A 49 7.74 7.39 -5.66
N ASN A 50 8.18 6.47 -6.51
CA ASN A 50 7.71 6.48 -7.89
C ASN A 50 6.21 6.27 -7.96
N THR A 51 5.69 5.38 -7.14
CA THR A 51 4.25 5.18 -7.10
C THR A 51 3.55 6.44 -6.59
N ALA A 52 4.10 7.04 -5.55
CA ALA A 52 3.50 8.27 -5.01
C ALA A 52 3.45 9.36 -6.07
N ASN A 53 4.55 9.53 -6.80
CA ASN A 53 4.58 10.55 -7.83
C ASN A 53 3.56 10.29 -8.92
N PHE A 54 3.45 9.04 -9.33
CA PHE A 54 2.50 8.69 -10.37
C PHE A 54 1.07 9.03 -9.97
N ILE A 55 0.70 8.65 -8.75
CA ILE A 55 -0.67 8.87 -8.29
C ILE A 55 -0.94 10.35 -8.09
N LYS A 56 0.03 11.07 -7.57
CA LYS A 56 -0.15 12.50 -7.35
C LYS A 56 -0.25 13.26 -8.65
N GLU A 57 0.43 12.79 -9.68
CA GLU A 57 0.32 13.44 -10.98
C GLU A 57 -1.08 13.28 -11.55
N GLU A 58 -1.78 12.26 -11.14
CA GLU A 58 -3.17 12.10 -11.54
C GLU A 58 -4.11 12.97 -10.71
N GLY A 59 -3.59 13.67 -9.72
CA GLY A 59 -4.41 14.51 -8.88
C GLY A 59 -5.06 13.77 -7.74
N ASN A 60 -4.60 12.58 -7.42
CA ASN A 60 -5.19 11.78 -6.37
C ASN A 60 -4.33 11.76 -5.12
N ASP A 61 -4.89 11.23 -4.05
CA ASP A 61 -4.30 11.32 -2.73
C ASP A 61 -3.49 10.07 -2.42
N PHE A 62 -2.22 10.23 -2.12
CA PHE A 62 -1.37 9.11 -1.77
C PHE A 62 -0.20 9.59 -0.94
N THR A 63 0.10 8.87 0.13
CA THR A 63 1.25 9.18 0.97
C THR A 63 2.11 7.92 1.09
N PHE A 64 3.39 8.07 0.83
CA PHE A 64 4.31 6.96 0.93
C PHE A 64 5.07 7.01 2.24
N HIS A 65 5.24 5.85 2.86
CA HIS A 65 6.07 5.70 4.04
C HIS A 65 7.03 4.54 3.83
N LYS A 66 8.30 4.77 4.10
CA LYS A 66 9.26 3.69 4.05
C LYS A 66 9.14 2.89 5.33
N VAL A 67 8.67 1.67 5.20
CA VAL A 67 8.44 0.80 6.35
C VAL A 67 8.94 -0.59 6.02
N ASN A 68 9.70 -1.15 6.94
CA ASN A 68 10.12 -2.54 6.81
C ASN A 68 9.06 -3.40 7.47
N MET A 69 8.24 -4.05 6.67
CA MET A 69 7.10 -4.81 7.19
C MET A 69 7.53 -6.06 7.94
N THR A 70 8.81 -6.41 7.90
CA THR A 70 9.30 -7.50 8.73
C THR A 70 9.80 -7.01 10.09
N ASN A 71 9.79 -5.72 10.30
CA ASN A 71 10.23 -5.15 11.57
C ASN A 71 8.98 -4.78 12.37
N GLU A 72 8.78 -5.48 13.46
CA GLU A 72 7.56 -5.32 14.22
C GLU A 72 7.38 -3.89 14.75
N ASN A 73 8.46 -3.28 15.19
CA ASN A 73 8.36 -1.92 15.72
C ASN A 73 7.99 -0.92 14.63
N ASP A 74 8.56 -1.08 13.44
CA ASP A 74 8.22 -0.20 12.33
C ASP A 74 6.75 -0.31 11.99
N VAL A 75 6.25 -1.53 11.95
CA VAL A 75 4.86 -1.76 11.60
C VAL A 75 3.93 -1.16 12.64
N LYS A 76 4.22 -1.40 13.90
CA LYS A 76 3.39 -0.89 14.96
C LYS A 76 3.34 0.63 14.95
N GLU A 77 4.48 1.24 14.73
CA GLU A 77 4.53 2.69 14.73
C GLU A 77 3.76 3.27 13.58
N PHE A 78 3.89 2.65 12.42
CA PHE A 78 3.18 3.12 11.24
C PHE A 78 1.68 3.08 11.45
N PHE A 79 1.16 1.94 11.90
CA PHE A 79 -0.28 1.82 12.09
C PHE A 79 -0.78 2.70 13.21
N LYS A 80 0.01 2.84 14.26
CA LYS A 80 -0.38 3.71 15.35
C LYS A 80 -0.54 5.14 14.87
N ASN A 81 0.37 5.59 14.03
CA ASN A 81 0.29 6.95 13.53
C ASN A 81 -0.94 7.15 12.65
N ILE A 82 -1.27 6.17 11.84
CA ILE A 82 -2.46 6.29 11.00
C ILE A 82 -3.71 6.33 11.84
N GLU A 83 -3.81 5.44 12.82
CA GLU A 83 -5.00 5.43 13.68
C GLU A 83 -5.13 6.71 14.46
N LYS A 84 -4.02 7.27 14.89
CA LYS A 84 -4.06 8.49 15.66
C LYS A 84 -4.61 9.65 14.83
N LYS A 85 -4.26 9.69 13.57
CA LYS A 85 -4.70 10.76 12.68
C LYS A 85 -6.08 10.54 12.13
N HIS A 86 -6.39 9.32 11.76
CA HIS A 86 -7.59 9.05 10.98
C HIS A 86 -8.59 8.18 11.70
N LYS A 87 -8.20 7.58 12.80
CA LYS A 87 -9.08 6.82 13.69
C LYS A 87 -9.57 5.51 13.12
N LYS A 88 -9.24 5.17 11.90
CA LYS A 88 -9.72 3.95 11.30
C LYS A 88 -8.85 3.58 10.11
N ILE A 89 -8.94 2.32 9.74
CA ILE A 89 -8.40 1.82 8.48
C ILE A 89 -9.48 0.98 7.87
N ASP A 90 -9.96 1.37 6.71
CA ASP A 90 -11.08 0.68 6.07
C ASP A 90 -10.61 -0.44 5.16
N VAL A 91 -9.46 -0.29 4.54
CA VAL A 91 -8.97 -1.26 3.57
C VAL A 91 -7.51 -1.51 3.86
N LEU A 92 -7.14 -2.76 3.97
CA LEU A 92 -5.75 -3.13 4.16
C LEU A 92 -5.37 -4.16 3.12
N VAL A 93 -4.41 -3.83 2.28
CA VAL A 93 -3.95 -4.73 1.24
C VAL A 93 -2.48 -5.02 1.48
N ASN A 94 -2.16 -6.29 1.59
CA ASN A 94 -0.78 -6.71 1.80
C ASN A 94 -0.28 -7.38 0.54
N VAL A 95 0.57 -6.68 -0.19
CA VAL A 95 1.09 -7.21 -1.45
C VAL A 95 2.44 -7.83 -1.17
N VAL A 96 2.53 -9.12 -1.40
CA VAL A 96 3.79 -9.82 -1.28
C VAL A 96 4.43 -9.73 -2.64
N GLY A 97 5.22 -8.72 -2.82
CA GLY A 97 5.66 -8.37 -4.15
C GLY A 97 6.83 -9.12 -4.68
N GLN A 98 7.20 -10.19 -4.07
CA GLN A 98 8.36 -10.88 -4.52
C GLN A 98 8.09 -11.67 -5.77
N SER A 99 9.09 -11.76 -6.58
CA SER A 99 8.95 -12.49 -7.83
C SER A 99 9.18 -13.96 -7.61
N GLU A 100 8.58 -14.49 -6.64
CA GLU A 100 8.66 -15.91 -6.41
C GLU A 100 7.83 -16.64 -7.42
N PRO A 101 8.34 -17.67 -8.02
CA PRO A 101 7.54 -18.45 -8.95
C PRO A 101 6.31 -18.97 -8.22
N GLY A 102 5.17 -18.65 -8.75
CA GLY A 102 3.95 -19.09 -8.16
C GLY A 102 3.60 -18.40 -6.88
N GLY A 103 4.37 -17.40 -6.53
CA GLY A 103 4.21 -16.75 -5.26
C GLY A 103 2.89 -16.09 -5.00
N PRO A 104 2.33 -15.40 -5.98
CA PRO A 104 1.16 -14.60 -5.68
C PRO A 104 0.01 -15.37 -5.11
N VAL A 105 -0.14 -16.58 -5.57
CA VAL A 105 -1.28 -17.35 -5.11
C VAL A 105 -1.12 -17.84 -3.69
N GLU A 106 0.03 -17.63 -3.15
CA GLU A 106 0.28 -18.10 -1.80
C GLU A 106 -0.21 -17.17 -0.75
N ILE A 107 -0.77 -16.06 -1.12
CA ILE A 107 -1.29 -15.14 -0.13
C ILE A 107 -2.60 -15.71 0.32
N ASP A 108 -2.55 -16.34 1.43
CA ASP A 108 -3.73 -17.00 1.90
C ASP A 108 -4.13 -16.45 3.24
N SER A 109 -5.22 -16.97 3.75
CA SER A 109 -5.78 -16.47 4.97
C SER A 109 -4.82 -16.44 6.14
N PRO A 110 -4.06 -17.47 6.35
CA PRO A 110 -3.16 -17.44 7.50
C PRO A 110 -2.23 -16.26 7.46
N THR A 111 -1.79 -15.88 6.30
CA THR A 111 -0.91 -14.73 6.17
C THR A 111 -1.61 -13.47 6.61
N TRP A 112 -2.85 -13.35 6.24
CA TRP A 112 -3.61 -12.16 6.58
C TRP A 112 -3.86 -12.02 8.04
N GLN A 113 -4.04 -13.13 8.70
CA GLN A 113 -4.45 -13.07 10.07
C GLN A 113 -3.33 -12.82 11.03
N LYS A 114 -2.12 -12.79 10.54
CA LYS A 114 -1.01 -12.49 11.39
C LYS A 114 -0.86 -11.01 11.58
#